data_18d2cd699e5c6e539551ce3296669003
#
_entry.id   18d2cd699e5c6e539551ce3296669003
#
_cell.length_a   1.000
_cell.length_b   1.000
_cell.length_c   1.000
_cell.angle_alpha   90.00
_cell.angle_beta   90.00
_cell.angle_gamma   90.00
#
_symmetry.space_group_name_H-M   'P 1'
#
loop_
_entity.id
_entity.type
_entity.pdbx_description
1 polymer ?
#
loop_
_entity_poly.entity_id
_entity_poly.type
_entity_poly.pdbx_seq_one_letter_code
_entity_poly.pdbx_strand_id
1 'polypeptide(L)'
;MEKCVDVSSWNGTVDWNRVRNAGVGHAVLKVIRKDLDPDKEFENNWKGCQLSGVHVCGVYNYVYTPSVEKAIFVANRVIDVLAGRKVTIWMDIEDTCMQNLGEELIDIIKAYKHTVEGAGYQFGIYTGLSWYGSYIAPYADEEILNCNYWIARYWLGYEPMNLDDTPSQDKKPNVVNCLAGWQYTSSGTVDGINGAVDLSEFYMHSDNENINEPEPEECENNGDESVDVVYAAYTDCWWPEVTNREDWAGKCDNVALKALAIKVSRGSIRYR
;
A
#
# COMPACT_ATOMS: atom_id res chain seq x y z
N MET A 1 0.34 -12.19 -19.38
CA MET A 1 -0.19 -10.93 -18.81
C MET A 1 -1.48 -11.26 -18.11
N GLU A 2 -1.56 -10.95 -16.85
CA GLU A 2 -2.73 -11.30 -16.06
C GLU A 2 -3.64 -10.09 -15.90
N LYS A 3 -4.94 -10.30 -16.07
CA LYS A 3 -5.95 -9.25 -15.93
C LYS A 3 -6.10 -8.89 -14.45
N CYS A 4 -6.05 -7.61 -14.17
CA CYS A 4 -6.17 -7.07 -12.82
C CYS A 4 -7.28 -6.02 -12.78
N VAL A 5 -8.05 -6.05 -11.71
CA VAL A 5 -9.02 -4.99 -11.38
C VAL A 5 -8.53 -4.21 -10.17
N ASP A 6 -8.84 -2.93 -10.11
CA ASP A 6 -8.70 -2.20 -8.86
C ASP A 6 -10.05 -1.71 -8.36
N VAL A 7 -10.29 -1.93 -7.07
CA VAL A 7 -11.61 -1.74 -6.47
C VAL A 7 -11.54 -1.02 -5.12
N SER A 8 -12.64 -0.38 -4.81
CA SER A 8 -12.91 0.29 -3.54
C SER A 8 -14.37 0.13 -3.14
N SER A 9 -14.77 0.77 -2.06
CA SER A 9 -16.18 0.86 -1.66
C SER A 9 -17.09 1.54 -2.71
N TRP A 10 -16.54 2.22 -3.72
CA TRP A 10 -17.31 2.75 -4.85
C TRP A 10 -17.94 1.66 -5.72
N ASN A 11 -17.29 0.49 -5.82
CA ASN A 11 -17.79 -0.65 -6.58
C ASN A 11 -18.86 -1.44 -5.81
N GLY A 12 -19.14 -1.06 -4.55
CA GLY A 12 -20.04 -1.80 -3.67
C GLY A 12 -19.52 -3.18 -3.31
N THR A 13 -20.43 -4.08 -3.02
CA THR A 13 -20.08 -5.48 -2.71
C THR A 13 -19.75 -6.24 -4.00
N VAL A 14 -18.58 -6.84 -4.05
CA VAL A 14 -18.04 -7.60 -5.18
C VAL A 14 -18.29 -9.10 -4.97
N ASP A 15 -18.80 -9.78 -6.00
CA ASP A 15 -18.85 -11.25 -6.04
C ASP A 15 -17.53 -11.79 -6.62
N TRP A 16 -16.57 -12.03 -5.76
CA TRP A 16 -15.22 -12.46 -6.15
C TRP A 16 -15.17 -13.82 -6.83
N ASN A 17 -16.14 -14.71 -6.58
CA ASN A 17 -16.21 -15.97 -7.31
C ASN A 17 -16.59 -15.75 -8.77
N ARG A 18 -17.54 -14.85 -9.05
CA ARG A 18 -17.87 -14.48 -10.42
C ARG A 18 -16.74 -13.73 -11.11
N VAL A 19 -16.08 -12.83 -10.41
CA VAL A 19 -14.89 -12.11 -10.90
C VAL A 19 -13.78 -13.09 -11.30
N ARG A 20 -13.48 -14.09 -10.45
CA ARG A 20 -12.50 -15.13 -10.76
C ARG A 20 -12.92 -15.98 -11.97
N ASN A 21 -14.18 -16.37 -12.03
CA ASN A 21 -14.73 -17.16 -13.14
C ASN A 21 -14.74 -16.39 -14.46
N ALA A 22 -14.84 -15.06 -14.42
CA ALA A 22 -14.72 -14.18 -15.58
C ALA A 22 -13.28 -14.09 -16.13
N GLY A 23 -12.27 -14.61 -15.41
CA GLY A 23 -10.88 -14.63 -15.85
C GLY A 23 -9.97 -13.60 -15.19
N VAL A 24 -10.43 -12.88 -14.17
CA VAL A 24 -9.59 -11.96 -13.39
C VAL A 24 -8.74 -12.77 -12.42
N GLY A 25 -7.42 -12.64 -12.52
CA GLY A 25 -6.45 -13.31 -11.65
C GLY A 25 -5.95 -12.45 -10.51
N HIS A 26 -5.97 -11.12 -10.68
CA HIS A 26 -5.35 -10.18 -9.76
C HIS A 26 -6.27 -9.03 -9.36
N ALA A 27 -6.03 -8.48 -8.17
CA ALA A 27 -6.73 -7.30 -7.69
C ALA A 27 -5.77 -6.35 -6.93
N VAL A 28 -6.03 -5.04 -7.05
CA VAL A 28 -5.49 -3.99 -6.19
C VAL A 28 -6.65 -3.40 -5.39
N LEU A 29 -6.50 -3.28 -4.07
CA LEU A 29 -7.60 -2.90 -3.19
C LEU A 29 -7.34 -1.53 -2.55
N LYS A 30 -8.35 -0.66 -2.53
CA LYS A 30 -8.27 0.58 -1.74
C LYS A 30 -8.16 0.23 -0.26
N VAL A 31 -7.14 0.75 0.43
CA VAL A 31 -6.88 0.39 1.83
C VAL A 31 -7.48 1.38 2.81
N ILE A 32 -7.37 2.71 2.55
CA ILE A 32 -7.92 3.76 3.41
C ILE A 32 -8.67 4.82 2.61
N ARG A 33 -9.57 5.51 3.29
CA ARG A 33 -10.34 6.65 2.80
C ARG A 33 -9.62 7.97 3.12
N LYS A 34 -10.20 9.09 2.65
CA LYS A 34 -9.69 10.45 2.91
C LYS A 34 -9.63 10.82 4.39
N ASP A 35 -10.55 10.28 5.19
CA ASP A 35 -10.59 10.45 6.65
C ASP A 35 -9.64 9.51 7.42
N LEU A 36 -8.81 8.76 6.66
CA LEU A 36 -7.83 7.78 7.15
C LEU A 36 -8.42 6.54 7.83
N ASP A 37 -9.73 6.38 7.80
CA ASP A 37 -10.36 5.13 8.15
C ASP A 37 -10.17 4.09 7.04
N PRO A 38 -10.18 2.78 7.36
CA PRO A 38 -10.17 1.75 6.35
C PRO A 38 -11.27 1.96 5.30
N ASP A 39 -11.00 1.63 4.04
CA ASP A 39 -12.07 1.59 3.04
C ASP A 39 -13.14 0.61 3.51
N LYS A 40 -14.42 0.96 3.33
CA LYS A 40 -15.55 0.21 3.90
C LYS A 40 -15.64 -1.23 3.41
N GLU A 41 -15.15 -1.49 2.20
CA GLU A 41 -15.15 -2.82 1.59
C GLU A 41 -13.77 -3.50 1.64
N PHE A 42 -12.76 -2.88 2.25
CA PHE A 42 -11.39 -3.42 2.25
C PHE A 42 -11.32 -4.85 2.79
N GLU A 43 -11.86 -5.10 3.97
CA GLU A 43 -11.84 -6.43 4.59
C GLU A 43 -12.69 -7.45 3.83
N ASN A 44 -13.85 -7.02 3.30
CA ASN A 44 -14.71 -7.86 2.48
C ASN A 44 -14.01 -8.26 1.17
N ASN A 45 -13.37 -7.28 0.51
CA ASN A 45 -12.63 -7.50 -0.72
C ASN A 45 -11.40 -8.39 -0.48
N TRP A 46 -10.63 -8.12 0.58
CA TRP A 46 -9.48 -8.93 0.96
C TRP A 46 -9.87 -10.41 1.17
N LYS A 47 -10.86 -10.64 2.02
CA LYS A 47 -11.37 -11.98 2.30
C LYS A 47 -11.98 -12.66 1.06
N GLY A 48 -12.71 -11.89 0.25
CA GLY A 48 -13.32 -12.40 -0.98
C GLY A 48 -12.27 -12.84 -1.99
N CYS A 49 -11.20 -12.07 -2.18
CA CYS A 49 -10.06 -12.44 -3.02
C CYS A 49 -9.41 -13.75 -2.54
N GLN A 50 -9.12 -13.86 -1.24
CA GLN A 50 -8.52 -15.06 -0.68
C GLN A 50 -9.39 -16.31 -0.91
N LEU A 51 -10.71 -16.22 -0.70
CA LEU A 51 -11.62 -17.34 -0.84
C LEU A 51 -11.85 -17.77 -2.30
N SER A 52 -11.79 -16.83 -3.24
CA SER A 52 -11.99 -17.10 -4.67
C SER A 52 -10.69 -17.44 -5.42
N GLY A 53 -9.53 -17.30 -4.80
CA GLY A 53 -8.24 -17.48 -5.45
C GLY A 53 -7.86 -16.34 -6.40
N VAL A 54 -8.41 -15.13 -6.21
CA VAL A 54 -7.91 -13.90 -6.83
C VAL A 54 -6.74 -13.39 -6.00
N HIS A 55 -5.60 -13.19 -6.62
CA HIS A 55 -4.40 -12.73 -5.92
C HIS A 55 -4.48 -11.22 -5.66
N VAL A 56 -4.35 -10.80 -4.40
CA VAL A 56 -4.20 -9.38 -4.06
C VAL A 56 -2.74 -8.98 -4.29
N CYS A 57 -2.45 -8.39 -5.45
CA CYS A 57 -1.10 -7.99 -5.82
C CYS A 57 -0.67 -6.63 -5.24
N GLY A 58 -1.61 -5.87 -4.68
CA GLY A 58 -1.31 -4.60 -4.05
C GLY A 58 -2.50 -3.95 -3.36
N VAL A 59 -2.21 -2.89 -2.64
CA VAL A 59 -3.20 -1.96 -2.11
C VAL A 59 -2.86 -0.54 -2.54
N TYR A 60 -3.85 0.34 -2.61
CA TYR A 60 -3.61 1.76 -2.90
C TYR A 60 -4.30 2.68 -1.90
N ASN A 61 -3.71 3.86 -1.71
CA ASN A 61 -4.38 4.97 -1.07
C ASN A 61 -4.21 6.25 -1.88
N TYR A 62 -5.32 6.96 -2.07
CA TYR A 62 -5.34 8.26 -2.72
C TYR A 62 -4.76 9.33 -1.79
N VAL A 63 -3.72 10.04 -2.24
CA VAL A 63 -2.94 10.93 -1.37
C VAL A 63 -3.44 12.37 -1.46
N TYR A 64 -3.79 12.94 -0.30
CA TYR A 64 -4.24 14.33 -0.13
C TYR A 64 -3.31 15.14 0.78
N THR A 65 -2.02 14.80 0.82
CA THR A 65 -1.13 15.27 1.87
C THR A 65 0.05 16.04 1.32
N PRO A 66 -0.11 17.35 1.07
CA PRO A 66 0.96 18.18 0.52
C PRO A 66 2.00 18.57 1.60
N SER A 67 2.50 17.61 2.38
CA SER A 67 3.62 17.81 3.30
C SER A 67 4.27 16.48 3.68
N VAL A 68 5.58 16.51 3.92
CA VAL A 68 6.39 15.35 4.32
C VAL A 68 5.86 14.69 5.60
N GLU A 69 5.56 15.48 6.62
CA GLU A 69 5.06 14.98 7.91
C GLU A 69 3.75 14.21 7.75
N LYS A 70 2.81 14.76 6.98
CA LYS A 70 1.54 14.09 6.70
C LYS A 70 1.72 12.83 5.86
N ALA A 71 2.66 12.83 4.91
CA ALA A 71 2.94 11.65 4.11
C ALA A 71 3.42 10.48 4.98
N ILE A 72 4.34 10.74 5.92
CA ILE A 72 4.79 9.75 6.91
C ILE A 72 3.60 9.23 7.74
N PHE A 73 2.75 10.13 8.21
CA PHE A 73 1.58 9.77 9.02
C PHE A 73 0.61 8.88 8.23
N VAL A 74 0.31 9.23 6.99
CA VAL A 74 -0.58 8.44 6.11
C VAL A 74 0.02 7.08 5.77
N ALA A 75 1.32 7.02 5.46
CA ALA A 75 2.02 5.75 5.21
C ALA A 75 1.93 4.80 6.41
N ASN A 76 2.18 5.31 7.63
CA ASN A 76 2.01 4.51 8.85
C ASN A 76 0.57 4.03 9.02
N ARG A 77 -0.42 4.88 8.71
CA ARG A 77 -1.82 4.48 8.79
C ARG A 77 -2.18 3.36 7.83
N VAL A 78 -1.65 3.37 6.61
CA VAL A 78 -1.79 2.26 5.64
C VAL A 78 -1.18 0.98 6.20
N ILE A 79 0.05 1.06 6.74
CA ILE A 79 0.74 -0.07 7.36
C ILE A 79 -0.06 -0.67 8.52
N ASP A 80 -0.65 0.18 9.37
CA ASP A 80 -1.50 -0.25 10.49
C ASP A 80 -2.73 -1.04 10.02
N VAL A 81 -3.42 -0.55 8.97
CA VAL A 81 -4.60 -1.23 8.41
C VAL A 81 -4.22 -2.56 7.78
N LEU A 82 -3.05 -2.64 7.15
CA LEU A 82 -2.56 -3.91 6.58
C LEU A 82 -2.28 -4.97 7.64
N ALA A 83 -1.95 -4.58 8.86
CA ALA A 83 -1.76 -5.49 10.00
C ALA A 83 -0.81 -6.67 9.68
N GLY A 84 0.27 -6.39 8.94
CA GLY A 84 1.29 -7.38 8.57
C GLY A 84 1.04 -8.13 7.25
N ARG A 85 -0.09 -7.93 6.59
CA ARG A 85 -0.39 -8.50 5.25
C ARG A 85 0.61 -7.96 4.22
N LYS A 86 1.42 -8.83 3.63
CA LYS A 86 2.51 -8.44 2.73
C LYS A 86 1.99 -8.27 1.30
N VAL A 87 1.96 -7.04 0.82
CA VAL A 87 1.57 -6.63 -0.55
C VAL A 87 2.34 -5.38 -0.94
N THR A 88 2.34 -5.03 -2.23
CA THR A 88 2.83 -3.73 -2.68
C THR A 88 1.87 -2.63 -2.25
N ILE A 89 2.41 -1.53 -1.72
CA ILE A 89 1.63 -0.32 -1.39
C ILE A 89 1.85 0.70 -2.51
N TRP A 90 0.76 1.01 -3.23
CA TRP A 90 0.74 2.01 -4.29
C TRP A 90 0.34 3.36 -3.73
N MET A 91 1.25 4.33 -3.79
CA MET A 91 0.97 5.73 -3.49
C MET A 91 0.27 6.36 -4.71
N ASP A 92 -1.03 6.61 -4.60
CA ASP A 92 -1.86 7.18 -5.66
C ASP A 92 -1.78 8.70 -5.62
N ILE A 93 -1.04 9.27 -6.59
CA ILE A 93 -0.70 10.71 -6.65
C ILE A 93 -1.33 11.33 -7.89
N GLU A 94 -2.49 11.94 -7.70
CA GLU A 94 -3.22 12.64 -8.79
C GLU A 94 -4.12 13.77 -8.28
N ASP A 95 -4.16 14.04 -6.97
CA ASP A 95 -4.97 15.12 -6.43
C ASP A 95 -4.39 16.50 -6.74
N THR A 96 -5.27 17.44 -7.01
CA THR A 96 -4.88 18.81 -7.35
C THR A 96 -4.08 19.52 -6.24
N CYS A 97 -4.27 19.12 -4.98
CA CYS A 97 -3.48 19.68 -3.87
C CYS A 97 -2.00 19.28 -3.92
N MET A 98 -1.66 18.25 -4.71
CA MET A 98 -0.29 17.78 -4.91
C MET A 98 0.38 18.43 -6.13
N GLN A 99 -0.36 19.22 -6.91
CA GLN A 99 0.18 19.92 -8.07
C GLN A 99 1.08 21.09 -7.68
N ASN A 100 2.02 21.42 -8.56
CA ASN A 100 2.89 22.60 -8.44
C ASN A 100 3.78 22.65 -7.17
N LEU A 101 4.00 21.53 -6.52
CA LEU A 101 4.90 21.41 -5.37
C LEU A 101 6.38 21.31 -5.79
N GLY A 102 6.66 20.98 -7.06
CA GLY A 102 8.05 20.90 -7.56
C GLY A 102 8.87 19.85 -6.78
N GLU A 103 10.03 20.26 -6.30
CA GLU A 103 10.93 19.40 -5.51
C GLU A 103 10.30 18.91 -4.20
N GLU A 104 9.40 19.70 -3.60
CA GLU A 104 8.69 19.31 -2.37
C GLU A 104 7.81 18.04 -2.60
N LEU A 105 7.24 17.87 -3.81
CA LEU A 105 6.53 16.63 -4.15
C LEU A 105 7.46 15.41 -4.06
N ILE A 106 8.67 15.55 -4.54
CA ILE A 106 9.67 14.48 -4.51
C ILE A 106 10.04 14.11 -3.07
N ASP A 107 10.23 15.11 -2.21
CA ASP A 107 10.49 14.89 -0.78
C ASP A 107 9.31 14.18 -0.09
N ILE A 108 8.07 14.54 -0.44
CA ILE A 108 6.86 13.88 0.05
C ILE A 108 6.81 12.41 -0.38
N ILE A 109 7.09 12.13 -1.66
CA ILE A 109 7.11 10.76 -2.19
C ILE A 109 8.18 9.92 -1.49
N LYS A 110 9.39 10.46 -1.33
CA LYS A 110 10.49 9.78 -0.62
C LYS A 110 10.15 9.47 0.83
N ALA A 111 9.58 10.42 1.54
CA ALA A 111 9.19 10.23 2.93
C ALA A 111 8.15 9.11 3.08
N TYR A 112 7.15 9.07 2.18
CA TYR A 112 6.17 7.98 2.14
C TYR A 112 6.86 6.65 1.81
N LYS A 113 7.67 6.60 0.74
CA LYS A 113 8.44 5.43 0.30
C LYS A 113 9.29 4.86 1.43
N HIS A 114 10.14 5.69 2.04
CA HIS A 114 11.03 5.25 3.11
C HIS A 114 10.28 4.70 4.34
N THR A 115 9.10 5.26 4.64
CA THR A 115 8.23 4.75 5.71
C THR A 115 7.69 3.37 5.36
N VAL A 116 7.21 3.18 4.14
CA VAL A 116 6.66 1.91 3.64
C VAL A 116 7.75 0.83 3.59
N GLU A 117 8.89 1.12 2.98
CA GLU A 117 10.01 0.18 2.84
C GLU A 117 10.67 -0.13 4.19
N GLY A 118 10.78 0.86 5.08
CA GLY A 118 11.26 0.68 6.45
C GLY A 118 10.41 -0.29 7.28
N ALA A 119 9.12 -0.42 6.95
CA ALA A 119 8.21 -1.41 7.53
C ALA A 119 8.22 -2.76 6.78
N GLY A 120 9.09 -2.92 5.79
CA GLY A 120 9.29 -4.15 5.02
C GLY A 120 8.17 -4.43 4.00
N TYR A 121 7.57 -3.39 3.44
CA TYR A 121 6.64 -3.48 2.32
C TYR A 121 7.32 -3.04 1.02
N GLN A 122 6.82 -3.54 -0.11
CA GLN A 122 7.19 -3.01 -1.41
C GLN A 122 6.42 -1.71 -1.68
N PHE A 123 7.10 -0.76 -2.33
CA PHE A 123 6.54 0.53 -2.68
C PHE A 123 6.38 0.68 -4.19
N GLY A 124 5.32 1.37 -4.61
CA GLY A 124 5.12 1.81 -5.98
C GLY A 124 4.33 3.11 -6.05
N ILE A 125 4.39 3.75 -7.20
CA ILE A 125 3.68 5.00 -7.49
C ILE A 125 2.60 4.71 -8.54
N TYR A 126 1.33 5.04 -8.21
CA TYR A 126 0.27 5.14 -9.20
C TYR A 126 0.01 6.60 -9.53
N THR A 127 -0.13 6.89 -10.82
CA THR A 127 -0.52 8.21 -11.33
C THR A 127 -0.94 8.16 -12.80
N GLY A 128 -1.59 9.21 -13.29
CA GLY A 128 -1.87 9.38 -14.72
C GLY A 128 -0.61 9.73 -15.52
N LEU A 129 -0.52 9.29 -16.80
CA LEU A 129 0.65 9.56 -17.65
C LEU A 129 0.95 11.07 -17.78
N SER A 130 -0.06 11.90 -17.97
CA SER A 130 0.11 13.35 -18.05
C SER A 130 0.59 13.95 -16.72
N TRP A 131 0.08 13.41 -15.63
CA TRP A 131 0.46 13.82 -14.28
C TRP A 131 1.92 13.49 -13.98
N TYR A 132 2.36 12.27 -14.31
CA TYR A 132 3.75 11.85 -14.25
C TYR A 132 4.66 12.83 -15.01
N GLY A 133 4.33 13.10 -16.29
CA GLY A 133 5.14 13.97 -17.14
C GLY A 133 5.18 15.44 -16.71
N SER A 134 4.12 15.93 -16.03
CA SER A 134 4.03 17.34 -15.65
C SER A 134 4.57 17.62 -14.26
N TYR A 135 4.40 16.71 -13.30
CA TYR A 135 4.63 16.99 -11.89
C TYR A 135 5.66 16.08 -11.22
N ILE A 136 5.93 14.87 -11.74
CA ILE A 136 6.92 13.96 -11.15
C ILE A 136 8.22 14.00 -11.95
N ALA A 137 8.18 13.61 -13.22
CA ALA A 137 9.38 13.43 -14.04
C ALA A 137 10.32 14.65 -14.12
N PRO A 138 9.83 15.91 -14.16
CA PRO A 138 10.71 17.07 -14.23
C PRO A 138 11.54 17.33 -12.98
N TYR A 139 11.14 16.79 -11.83
CA TYR A 139 11.76 17.01 -10.53
C TYR A 139 12.32 15.75 -9.90
N ALA A 140 11.96 14.56 -10.44
CA ALA A 140 12.39 13.28 -9.91
C ALA A 140 13.90 13.08 -10.08
N ASP A 141 14.54 12.64 -9.02
CA ASP A 141 15.90 12.14 -9.08
C ASP A 141 15.94 10.63 -9.40
N GLU A 142 17.14 10.07 -9.42
CA GLU A 142 17.34 8.65 -9.75
C GLU A 142 16.58 7.70 -8.83
N GLU A 143 16.44 8.04 -7.55
CA GLU A 143 15.69 7.22 -6.60
C GLU A 143 14.22 7.10 -7.00
N ILE A 144 13.58 8.22 -7.33
CA ILE A 144 12.17 8.25 -7.71
C ILE A 144 11.95 7.73 -9.13
N LEU A 145 12.85 8.04 -10.07
CA LEU A 145 12.78 7.50 -11.44
C LEU A 145 12.88 5.98 -11.49
N ASN A 146 13.52 5.34 -10.51
CA ASN A 146 13.67 3.89 -10.41
C ASN A 146 12.57 3.21 -9.56
N CYS A 147 11.57 3.94 -9.08
CA CYS A 147 10.40 3.33 -8.44
C CYS A 147 9.58 2.50 -9.44
N ASN A 148 8.82 1.54 -8.92
CA ASN A 148 7.79 0.86 -9.70
C ASN A 148 6.65 1.83 -10.00
N TYR A 149 6.29 1.95 -11.28
CA TYR A 149 5.20 2.80 -11.72
C TYR A 149 4.01 1.99 -12.23
N TRP A 150 2.83 2.28 -11.71
CA TRP A 150 1.54 1.88 -12.25
C TRP A 150 0.87 3.11 -12.86
N ILE A 151 0.81 3.16 -14.20
CA ILE A 151 0.42 4.37 -14.93
C ILE A 151 -0.95 4.22 -15.58
N ALA A 152 -1.83 5.18 -15.28
CA ALA A 152 -3.10 5.31 -15.98
C ALA A 152 -2.91 6.03 -17.33
N ARG A 153 -3.29 5.35 -18.39
CA ARG A 153 -3.44 5.90 -19.73
C ARG A 153 -4.56 5.16 -20.46
N TYR A 154 -5.72 5.76 -20.53
CA TYR A 154 -6.91 5.11 -21.05
C TYR A 154 -6.83 4.99 -22.59
N TRP A 155 -6.89 3.76 -23.07
CA TRP A 155 -6.75 3.44 -24.49
C TRP A 155 -7.87 4.05 -25.34
N LEU A 156 -9.14 3.85 -24.93
CA LEU A 156 -10.33 4.36 -25.60
C LEU A 156 -10.97 5.54 -24.85
N GLY A 157 -10.21 6.25 -24.01
CA GLY A 157 -10.79 7.25 -23.13
C GLY A 157 -11.76 6.62 -22.13
N TYR A 158 -12.99 7.10 -22.10
CA TYR A 158 -14.04 6.61 -21.19
C TYR A 158 -15.05 5.69 -21.87
N GLU A 159 -14.76 5.18 -23.07
CA GLU A 159 -15.63 4.21 -23.75
C GLU A 159 -15.67 2.90 -22.95
N PRO A 160 -16.84 2.25 -22.85
CA PRO A 160 -16.98 0.96 -22.19
C PRO A 160 -16.08 -0.12 -22.81
N MET A 161 -15.44 -0.90 -21.95
CA MET A 161 -14.60 -2.01 -22.37
C MET A 161 -15.01 -3.30 -21.65
N ASN A 162 -14.91 -4.42 -22.35
CA ASN A 162 -15.06 -5.75 -21.73
C ASN A 162 -13.71 -6.26 -21.24
N LEU A 163 -13.74 -7.19 -20.30
CA LEU A 163 -12.52 -7.80 -19.77
C LEU A 163 -11.67 -8.45 -20.87
N ASP A 164 -12.31 -9.01 -21.91
CA ASP A 164 -11.62 -9.69 -23.02
C ASP A 164 -10.97 -8.73 -24.02
N ASP A 165 -11.33 -7.46 -24.00
CA ASP A 165 -10.72 -6.46 -24.87
C ASP A 165 -9.22 -6.34 -24.53
N THR A 166 -8.39 -6.35 -25.58
CA THR A 166 -6.94 -6.22 -25.42
C THR A 166 -6.51 -4.81 -25.80
N PRO A 167 -5.93 -4.05 -24.87
CA PRO A 167 -5.51 -2.68 -25.15
C PRO A 167 -4.39 -2.66 -26.19
N SER A 168 -4.43 -1.67 -27.11
CA SER A 168 -3.42 -1.51 -28.13
C SER A 168 -2.07 -1.14 -27.55
N GLN A 169 -1.05 -1.93 -27.82
CA GLN A 169 0.27 -1.79 -27.21
C GLN A 169 1.01 -0.51 -27.63
N ASP A 170 0.60 0.15 -28.74
CA ASP A 170 1.10 1.49 -29.11
C ASP A 170 0.65 2.59 -28.11
N LYS A 171 -0.36 2.32 -27.29
CA LYS A 171 -0.84 3.20 -26.23
C LYS A 171 -0.22 2.91 -24.86
N LYS A 172 0.55 1.83 -24.75
CA LYS A 172 1.24 1.51 -23.49
C LYS A 172 2.11 2.69 -23.05
N PRO A 173 2.04 3.11 -21.78
CA PRO A 173 2.87 4.20 -21.28
C PRO A 173 4.35 3.91 -21.46
N ASN A 174 5.10 4.89 -21.94
CA ASN A 174 6.55 4.84 -21.98
C ASN A 174 7.07 5.78 -20.87
N VAL A 175 7.29 5.22 -19.71
CA VAL A 175 7.91 5.90 -18.57
C VAL A 175 9.32 5.36 -18.37
N VAL A 176 10.19 6.21 -17.85
CA VAL A 176 11.60 5.84 -17.65
C VAL A 176 11.69 4.73 -16.61
N ASN A 177 12.39 3.66 -16.95
CA ASN A 177 12.88 2.56 -16.13
C ASN A 177 11.88 1.46 -15.70
N CYS A 178 10.84 1.73 -14.91
CA CYS A 178 10.08 0.67 -14.23
C CYS A 178 8.57 0.81 -14.38
N LEU A 179 8.04 0.56 -15.58
CA LEU A 179 6.59 0.39 -15.74
C LEU A 179 6.19 -0.98 -15.18
N ALA A 180 5.61 -0.99 -13.99
CA ALA A 180 5.13 -2.19 -13.32
C ALA A 180 3.68 -2.54 -13.68
N GLY A 181 2.86 -1.52 -14.02
CA GLY A 181 1.46 -1.70 -14.40
C GLY A 181 0.96 -0.61 -15.34
N TRP A 182 -0.05 -0.95 -16.12
CA TRP A 182 -0.79 -0.05 -16.98
C TRP A 182 -2.30 -0.17 -16.73
N GLN A 183 -2.90 0.87 -16.13
CA GLN A 183 -4.35 0.98 -16.06
C GLN A 183 -4.83 1.56 -17.39
N TYR A 184 -5.47 0.73 -18.20
CA TYR A 184 -5.82 1.07 -19.60
C TYR A 184 -7.25 1.53 -19.78
N THR A 185 -8.10 1.39 -18.77
CA THR A 185 -9.47 1.92 -18.74
C THR A 185 -9.99 2.05 -17.31
N SER A 186 -10.92 3.01 -17.12
CA SER A 186 -11.77 3.13 -15.94
C SER A 186 -13.24 2.81 -16.23
N SER A 187 -13.51 2.24 -17.41
CA SER A 187 -14.86 1.94 -17.90
C SER A 187 -15.02 0.47 -18.25
N GLY A 188 -14.27 -0.40 -17.54
CA GLY A 188 -14.34 -1.85 -17.74
C GLY A 188 -15.63 -2.45 -17.22
N THR A 189 -16.05 -3.57 -17.81
CA THR A 189 -17.17 -4.40 -17.35
C THR A 189 -16.65 -5.78 -16.98
N VAL A 190 -16.88 -6.20 -15.74
CA VAL A 190 -16.47 -7.51 -15.21
C VAL A 190 -17.66 -8.18 -14.51
N ASP A 191 -17.93 -9.43 -14.84
CA ASP A 191 -18.97 -10.18 -14.16
C ASP A 191 -18.64 -10.33 -12.66
N GLY A 192 -19.59 -10.02 -11.80
CA GLY A 192 -19.39 -9.98 -10.34
C GLY A 192 -19.09 -8.59 -9.77
N ILE A 193 -18.88 -7.57 -10.60
CA ILE A 193 -18.73 -6.16 -10.18
C ILE A 193 -19.86 -5.34 -10.76
N ASN A 194 -20.49 -4.53 -9.93
CA ASN A 194 -21.57 -3.66 -10.37
C ASN A 194 -21.00 -2.33 -10.93
N GLY A 195 -21.43 -1.96 -12.14
CA GLY A 195 -20.99 -0.73 -12.80
C GLY A 195 -19.61 -0.84 -13.44
N ALA A 196 -19.02 0.29 -13.73
CA ALA A 196 -17.69 0.37 -14.30
C ALA A 196 -16.60 0.03 -13.27
N VAL A 197 -15.54 -0.58 -13.74
CA VAL A 197 -14.37 -0.93 -12.93
C VAL A 197 -13.08 -0.66 -13.72
N ASP A 198 -12.04 -0.29 -13.00
CA ASP A 198 -10.71 -0.08 -13.56
C ASP A 198 -10.07 -1.42 -13.96
N LEU A 199 -9.50 -1.46 -15.18
CA LEU A 199 -8.78 -2.62 -15.68
C LEU A 199 -7.32 -2.28 -15.95
N SER A 200 -6.45 -3.18 -15.50
CA SER A 200 -5.01 -3.03 -15.60
C SER A 200 -4.31 -4.30 -16.11
N GLU A 201 -3.15 -4.10 -16.73
CA GLU A 201 -2.13 -5.12 -16.96
C GLU A 201 -0.97 -4.87 -16.03
N PHE A 202 -0.52 -5.89 -15.29
CA PHE A 202 0.70 -5.83 -14.51
C PHE A 202 1.83 -6.63 -15.16
N TYR A 203 3.05 -6.09 -15.09
CA TYR A 203 4.27 -6.62 -15.72
C TYR A 203 5.31 -7.05 -14.70
N MET A 204 5.01 -6.89 -13.41
CA MET A 204 5.88 -7.37 -12.35
C MET A 204 5.98 -8.88 -12.48
N HIS A 205 7.18 -9.37 -12.75
CA HIS A 205 7.45 -10.76 -12.53
C HIS A 205 7.33 -11.01 -11.03
N SER A 206 6.52 -11.97 -10.67
CA SER A 206 6.51 -12.51 -9.33
C SER A 206 7.85 -13.24 -9.11
N ASP A 207 8.91 -12.50 -8.79
CA ASP A 207 10.11 -13.11 -8.19
C ASP A 207 9.78 -13.79 -6.84
N ASN A 208 8.50 -13.82 -6.51
CA ASN A 208 7.92 -14.42 -5.30
C ASN A 208 7.13 -15.72 -5.55
N GLU A 209 7.33 -16.43 -6.66
CA GLU A 209 6.81 -17.81 -6.80
C GLU A 209 7.48 -18.79 -5.81
N ASN A 210 8.41 -18.32 -4.97
CA ASN A 210 9.04 -19.08 -3.88
C ASN A 210 8.95 -18.43 -2.50
N ILE A 211 7.93 -17.61 -2.22
CA ILE A 211 7.45 -17.56 -0.86
C ILE A 211 6.47 -18.74 -0.75
N ASN A 212 7.00 -19.96 -0.57
CA ASN A 212 6.36 -20.87 0.34
C ASN A 212 6.00 -19.97 1.53
N GLU A 213 4.68 -19.71 1.78
CA GLU A 213 4.27 -19.32 3.11
C GLU A 213 5.05 -20.29 4.01
N PRO A 214 5.89 -19.81 4.91
CA PRO A 214 6.32 -20.72 5.94
C PRO A 214 5.00 -21.19 6.54
N GLU A 215 4.69 -22.49 6.36
CA GLU A 215 3.71 -23.13 7.23
C GLU A 215 4.03 -22.56 8.62
N PRO A 216 3.02 -22.12 9.39
CA PRO A 216 3.28 -21.60 10.71
C PRO A 216 4.23 -22.64 11.32
N GLU A 217 5.51 -22.29 11.41
CA GLU A 217 6.44 -23.11 12.14
C GLU A 217 5.74 -23.28 13.48
N GLU A 218 5.24 -24.48 13.72
CA GLU A 218 4.93 -24.89 15.07
C GLU A 218 6.21 -24.54 15.81
N CYS A 219 6.13 -23.49 16.62
CA CYS A 219 7.22 -23.15 17.51
C CYS A 219 7.45 -24.41 18.32
N GLU A 220 8.42 -25.23 17.87
CA GLU A 220 8.98 -26.25 18.74
C GLU A 220 9.43 -25.47 19.97
N ASN A 221 8.71 -25.73 21.03
CA ASN A 221 8.97 -25.20 22.37
C ASN A 221 10.31 -25.75 22.85
N ASN A 222 11.39 -25.23 22.25
CA ASN A 222 12.76 -25.50 22.70
C ASN A 222 13.15 -24.47 23.75
N GLY A 223 12.81 -24.80 24.99
CA GLY A 223 13.43 -24.22 26.17
C GLY A 223 13.02 -22.78 26.44
N ASP A 224 12.37 -22.61 27.57
CA ASP A 224 11.95 -21.38 28.23
C ASP A 224 13.09 -20.34 28.34
N GLU A 225 13.40 -19.66 27.24
CA GLU A 225 14.29 -18.50 27.25
C GLU A 225 13.42 -17.23 27.09
N SER A 226 12.98 -16.71 28.22
CA SER A 226 12.25 -15.45 28.28
C SER A 226 13.08 -14.31 27.66
N VAL A 227 12.43 -13.45 26.88
CA VAL A 227 13.03 -12.21 26.37
C VAL A 227 12.71 -11.09 27.35
N ASP A 228 13.75 -10.51 27.94
CA ASP A 228 13.59 -9.35 28.81
C ASP A 228 13.31 -8.10 27.97
N VAL A 229 12.29 -7.37 28.37
CA VAL A 229 11.89 -6.08 27.78
C VAL A 229 12.09 -4.99 28.82
N VAL A 230 12.99 -4.08 28.56
CA VAL A 230 13.23 -2.89 29.37
C VAL A 230 12.67 -1.69 28.63
N TYR A 231 11.88 -0.87 29.29
CA TYR A 231 11.28 0.32 28.71
C TYR A 231 11.32 1.51 29.69
N ALA A 232 11.42 2.70 29.12
CA ALA A 232 11.34 3.97 29.83
C ALA A 232 10.51 4.98 29.05
N ALA A 233 9.77 5.83 29.73
CA ALA A 233 8.96 6.88 29.18
C ALA A 233 9.56 8.26 29.44
N TYR A 234 9.39 9.20 28.51
CA TYR A 234 9.75 10.59 28.65
C TYR A 234 8.50 11.48 28.55
N THR A 235 8.30 12.26 29.59
CA THR A 235 7.27 13.32 29.62
C THR A 235 7.96 14.70 29.69
N ASP A 236 8.29 15.17 30.86
CA ASP A 236 9.13 16.34 31.13
C ASP A 236 10.55 15.94 31.60
N CYS A 237 10.71 14.68 31.98
CA CYS A 237 11.99 13.99 32.27
C CYS A 237 11.85 12.52 31.84
N TRP A 238 12.99 11.81 31.78
CA TRP A 238 12.99 10.37 31.68
C TRP A 238 12.58 9.75 33.00
N TRP A 239 11.58 8.87 32.94
CA TRP A 239 11.20 8.03 34.07
C TRP A 239 12.18 6.85 34.18
N PRO A 240 12.35 6.26 35.38
CA PRO A 240 13.18 5.08 35.57
C PRO A 240 12.81 3.96 34.58
N GLU A 241 13.82 3.18 34.18
CA GLU A 241 13.61 1.97 33.39
C GLU A 241 12.80 0.94 34.18
N VAL A 242 11.88 0.27 33.47
CA VAL A 242 11.04 -0.81 34.00
C VAL A 242 11.25 -2.06 33.17
N THR A 243 11.33 -3.21 33.79
CA THR A 243 11.58 -4.48 33.15
C THR A 243 10.35 -5.39 33.24
N ASN A 244 9.99 -6.04 32.12
CA ASN A 244 9.02 -7.13 32.08
C ASN A 244 7.67 -6.90 32.79
N ARG A 245 7.12 -5.68 32.71
CA ARG A 245 5.86 -5.30 33.36
C ARG A 245 5.90 -5.29 34.89
N GLU A 246 7.05 -5.17 35.50
CA GLU A 246 7.17 -5.07 36.95
C GLU A 246 6.54 -3.80 37.51
N ASP A 247 6.46 -2.72 36.68
CA ASP A 247 5.84 -1.46 37.04
C ASP A 247 5.44 -0.65 35.80
N TRP A 248 4.95 0.59 35.98
CA TRP A 248 4.61 1.54 34.93
C TRP A 248 5.75 2.55 34.73
N ALA A 249 6.19 2.75 33.50
CA ALA A 249 7.10 3.84 33.17
C ALA A 249 6.30 5.14 33.02
N GLY A 250 6.32 6.01 34.04
CA GLY A 250 5.64 7.30 34.03
C GLY A 250 4.68 7.53 35.20
N LYS A 251 3.84 8.55 35.08
CA LYS A 251 2.76 8.89 36.00
C LYS A 251 1.40 8.91 35.30
N CYS A 252 0.35 8.59 36.04
CA CYS A 252 -1.02 8.69 35.56
C CYS A 252 -1.59 10.11 35.85
N ASP A 253 -1.01 11.15 35.23
CA ASP A 253 -1.30 12.55 35.52
C ASP A 253 -1.75 13.36 34.27
N ASN A 254 -2.18 12.68 33.22
CA ASN A 254 -2.59 13.27 31.93
C ASN A 254 -1.51 14.09 31.19
N VAL A 255 -0.25 13.95 31.57
CA VAL A 255 0.85 14.55 30.81
C VAL A 255 1.13 13.70 29.57
N ALA A 256 1.19 14.34 28.40
CA ALA A 256 1.43 13.64 27.14
C ALA A 256 2.80 12.94 27.14
N LEU A 257 2.83 11.68 26.72
CA LEU A 257 4.05 10.96 26.44
C LEU A 257 4.76 11.59 25.24
N LYS A 258 6.00 12.05 25.43
CA LYS A 258 6.80 12.72 24.40
C LYS A 258 7.80 11.81 23.73
N ALA A 259 8.28 10.78 24.45
CA ALA A 259 9.15 9.75 23.89
C ALA A 259 9.04 8.44 24.68
N LEU A 260 9.37 7.34 24.03
CA LEU A 260 9.44 6.00 24.61
C LEU A 260 10.77 5.37 24.19
N ALA A 261 11.52 4.85 25.14
CA ALA A 261 12.71 4.04 24.90
C ALA A 261 12.40 2.58 25.25
N ILE A 262 12.71 1.66 24.35
CA ILE A 262 12.51 0.23 24.55
C ILE A 262 13.80 -0.50 24.14
N LYS A 263 14.22 -1.46 24.96
CA LYS A 263 15.33 -2.35 24.71
C LYS A 263 14.91 -3.80 24.99
N VAL A 264 15.30 -4.72 24.14
CA VAL A 264 15.07 -6.15 24.34
C VAL A 264 16.40 -6.88 24.48
N SER A 265 16.42 -7.96 25.24
CA SER A 265 17.63 -8.77 25.46
C SER A 265 18.06 -9.48 24.16
N ARG A 266 17.11 -9.80 23.27
CA ARG A 266 17.36 -10.37 21.92
C ARG A 266 16.17 -10.14 21.00
N GLY A 267 16.39 -10.25 19.68
CA GLY A 267 15.38 -10.02 18.65
C GLY A 267 15.26 -8.55 18.29
N SER A 268 14.12 -8.17 17.73
CA SER A 268 13.80 -6.80 17.31
C SER A 268 12.49 -6.33 17.91
N ILE A 269 12.36 -5.01 18.11
CA ILE A 269 11.14 -4.38 18.60
C ILE A 269 10.34 -3.90 17.40
N ARG A 270 9.05 -4.25 17.36
CA ARG A 270 8.07 -3.61 16.51
C ARG A 270 7.07 -2.91 17.41
N TYR A 271 6.89 -1.61 17.22
CA TYR A 271 5.84 -0.84 17.88
C TYR A 271 4.80 -0.41 16.87
N ARG A 272 3.57 -0.34 17.33
CA ARG A 272 2.40 0.08 16.56
C ARG A 272 1.94 1.45 17.01
#